data_7cc2d2a10fc2dacb4c2f06e3e9a6d5c0
#
_entry.id   7cc2d2a10fc2dacb4c2f06e3e9a6d5c0
#
_cell.length_a   1.000
_cell.length_b   1.000
_cell.length_c   1.000
_cell.angle_alpha   90.00
_cell.angle_beta   90.00
_cell.angle_gamma   90.00
#
_symmetry.space_group_name_H-M   'P 1'
#
loop_
_entity.id
_entity.type
_entity.pdbx_description
1 polymer ?
#
loop_
_entity_poly.entity_id
_entity_poly.type
_entity_poly.pdbx_seq_one_letter_code
_entity_poly.pdbx_strand_id
1 'polypeptide(L)'
;MGVVIEVDVSNWEQEVAKPIVPTVVYFWHSQCPWCLRFTPIFDEAAQEYAGRMKFVRLNMLENPGNQEIASNYGVMSTPTLVFFCNGRPIGQAVGFMSEEDLSRTLGSVLGRYKSCLTQSSDLRSYIV
;
A
#
# COMPACT_ATOMS: atom_id res chain seq x y z
N MET A 1 -8.92 13.41 10.54
CA MET A 1 -9.21 12.01 10.77
C MET A 1 -8.29 11.14 9.97
N GLY A 2 -7.75 10.15 10.61
CA GLY A 2 -6.79 9.30 9.97
C GLY A 2 -7.43 8.31 9.04
N VAL A 3 -7.30 8.55 7.74
CA VAL A 3 -7.66 7.53 6.77
C VAL A 3 -6.46 6.65 6.44
N VAL A 4 -5.27 7.01 6.93
CA VAL A 4 -4.08 6.20 6.80
C VAL A 4 -3.86 5.45 8.12
N ILE A 5 -3.76 4.13 8.03
CA ILE A 5 -3.59 3.29 9.21
C ILE A 5 -2.12 2.93 9.34
N GLU A 6 -1.56 3.14 10.54
CA GLU A 6 -0.20 2.70 10.82
C GLU A 6 -0.23 1.20 11.09
N VAL A 7 0.53 0.42 10.31
CA VAL A 7 0.57 -1.02 10.49
C VAL A 7 1.94 -1.46 10.95
N ASP A 8 1.97 -2.62 11.59
CA ASP A 8 3.21 -3.29 11.95
C ASP A 8 2.95 -4.78 11.88
N VAL A 9 3.92 -5.56 12.34
CA VAL A 9 3.81 -7.01 12.25
C VAL A 9 2.58 -7.54 12.98
N SER A 10 2.08 -6.83 13.98
CA SER A 10 0.98 -7.31 14.80
C SER A 10 -0.39 -7.20 14.11
N ASN A 11 -0.56 -6.23 13.21
CA ASN A 11 -1.85 -6.05 12.53
C ASN A 11 -1.76 -6.16 11.01
N TRP A 12 -0.61 -6.58 10.49
CA TRP A 12 -0.39 -6.69 9.05
C TRP A 12 -1.44 -7.57 8.37
N GLU A 13 -1.67 -8.74 8.94
CA GLU A 13 -2.59 -9.70 8.33
C GLU A 13 -3.97 -9.10 8.16
N GLN A 14 -4.47 -8.48 9.21
CA GLN A 14 -5.82 -7.95 9.20
C GLN A 14 -5.96 -6.73 8.31
N GLU A 15 -4.94 -5.87 8.30
CA GLU A 15 -5.06 -4.60 7.60
C GLU A 15 -4.64 -4.68 6.13
N VAL A 16 -3.83 -5.64 5.75
CA VAL A 16 -3.30 -5.73 4.39
C VAL A 16 -3.81 -6.95 3.65
N ALA A 17 -3.91 -8.08 4.33
CA ALA A 17 -4.25 -9.33 3.66
C ALA A 17 -5.74 -9.54 3.44
N LYS A 18 -6.59 -8.94 4.26
CA LYS A 18 -8.02 -9.23 4.23
C LYS A 18 -8.91 -8.22 3.49
N PRO A 19 -8.50 -6.97 3.27
CA PRO A 19 -9.40 -6.02 2.61
C PRO A 19 -9.83 -6.45 1.22
N ILE A 20 -11.05 -6.06 0.85
CA ILE A 20 -11.63 -6.42 -0.45
C ILE A 20 -11.38 -5.36 -1.52
N VAL A 21 -10.72 -4.26 -1.15
CA VAL A 21 -10.32 -3.23 -2.11
C VAL A 21 -8.80 -3.23 -2.20
N PRO A 22 -8.24 -2.65 -3.25
CA PRO A 22 -6.77 -2.55 -3.33
C PRO A 22 -6.21 -1.81 -2.13
N THR A 23 -5.09 -2.28 -1.62
CA THR A 23 -4.44 -1.69 -0.47
C THR A 23 -3.07 -1.16 -0.88
N VAL A 24 -2.78 0.08 -0.49
CA VAL A 24 -1.50 0.71 -0.76
C VAL A 24 -0.72 0.74 0.54
N VAL A 25 0.45 0.12 0.56
CA VAL A 25 1.32 0.14 1.72
C VAL A 25 2.49 1.07 1.45
N TYR A 26 2.63 2.08 2.27
CA TYR A 26 3.70 3.06 2.18
C TYR A 26 4.77 2.66 3.20
N PHE A 27 5.91 2.18 2.68
CA PHE A 27 7.05 1.83 3.52
C PHE A 27 7.88 3.09 3.74
N TRP A 28 8.09 3.43 5.00
CA TRP A 28 8.77 4.67 5.40
C TRP A 28 9.62 4.44 6.63
N HIS A 29 10.43 5.41 6.99
CA HIS A 29 11.05 5.44 8.31
C HIS A 29 11.36 6.89 8.67
N SER A 30 11.64 7.12 9.96
CA SER A 30 11.71 8.48 10.50
C SER A 30 12.97 9.23 10.09
N GLN A 31 13.99 8.53 9.57
CA GLN A 31 15.23 9.15 9.15
C GLN A 31 15.30 9.43 7.64
N CYS A 32 14.18 9.34 6.97
CA CYS A 32 14.10 9.45 5.52
C CYS A 32 13.62 10.84 5.12
N PRO A 33 14.49 11.71 4.59
CA PRO A 33 14.06 13.08 4.24
C PRO A 33 12.99 13.10 3.15
N TRP A 34 13.09 12.22 2.15
CA TRP A 34 12.09 12.17 1.09
C TRP A 34 10.75 11.67 1.60
N CYS A 35 10.74 10.86 2.67
CA CYS A 35 9.51 10.45 3.31
C CYS A 35 8.79 11.63 3.94
N LEU A 36 9.54 12.55 4.55
CA LEU A 36 8.94 13.74 5.13
C LEU A 36 8.20 14.56 4.09
N ARG A 37 8.75 14.62 2.88
CA ARG A 37 8.11 15.36 1.78
C ARG A 37 6.95 14.57 1.18
N PHE A 38 7.04 13.26 1.18
CA PHE A 38 6.03 12.42 0.53
C PHE A 38 4.81 12.19 1.42
N THR A 39 4.99 12.16 2.73
CA THR A 39 3.89 11.85 3.65
C THR A 39 2.66 12.76 3.45
N PRO A 40 2.79 14.08 3.34
CA PRO A 40 1.59 14.90 3.11
C PRO A 40 0.91 14.58 1.78
N ILE A 41 1.68 14.26 0.76
CA ILE A 41 1.12 13.91 -0.54
C ILE A 41 0.33 12.60 -0.44
N PHE A 42 0.90 11.63 0.27
CA PHE A 42 0.25 10.35 0.48
C PHE A 42 -1.03 10.50 1.30
N ASP A 43 -0.97 11.29 2.36
CA ASP A 43 -2.12 11.50 3.23
C ASP A 43 -3.27 12.16 2.47
N GLU A 44 -2.96 13.11 1.61
CA GLU A 44 -3.98 13.79 0.82
C GLU A 44 -4.62 12.84 -0.17
N ALA A 45 -3.82 12.01 -0.82
CA ALA A 45 -4.34 11.00 -1.75
C ALA A 45 -5.23 10.01 -1.01
N ALA A 46 -4.87 9.66 0.21
CA ALA A 46 -5.67 8.72 1.00
C ALA A 46 -7.08 9.28 1.24
N GLN A 47 -7.19 10.58 1.48
CA GLN A 47 -8.50 11.19 1.65
C GLN A 47 -9.29 11.18 0.34
N GLU A 48 -8.61 11.46 -0.75
CA GLU A 48 -9.26 11.54 -2.05
C GLU A 48 -9.79 10.19 -2.50
N TYR A 49 -9.08 9.12 -2.21
CA TYR A 49 -9.43 7.78 -2.66
C TYR A 49 -10.09 6.94 -1.58
N ALA A 50 -10.47 7.54 -0.46
CA ALA A 50 -11.09 6.81 0.66
C ALA A 50 -12.33 6.06 0.18
N GLY A 51 -12.49 4.83 0.62
CA GLY A 51 -13.59 3.99 0.23
C GLY A 51 -13.35 3.16 -1.03
N ARG A 52 -12.46 3.62 -1.91
CA ARG A 52 -12.12 2.88 -3.12
C ARG A 52 -10.82 2.12 -2.98
N MET A 53 -9.91 2.63 -2.17
CA MET A 53 -8.62 2.00 -1.88
C MET A 53 -8.35 2.17 -0.40
N LYS A 54 -7.56 1.26 0.15
CA LYS A 54 -7.15 1.34 1.54
C LYS A 54 -5.69 1.81 1.59
N PHE A 55 -5.41 2.73 2.51
CA PHE A 55 -4.08 3.33 2.64
C PHE A 55 -3.51 3.00 4.01
N VAL A 56 -2.36 2.35 4.02
CA VAL A 56 -1.66 2.04 5.26
C VAL A 56 -0.20 2.43 5.10
N ARG A 57 0.50 2.55 6.22
CA ARG A 57 1.94 2.83 6.18
C ARG A 57 2.62 1.98 7.24
N LEU A 58 3.87 1.61 6.97
CA LEU A 58 4.65 0.76 7.84
C LEU A 58 6.03 1.36 8.00
N ASN A 59 6.41 1.63 9.25
CA ASN A 59 7.75 2.11 9.56
C ASN A 59 8.68 0.91 9.54
N MET A 60 9.46 0.77 8.47
CA MET A 60 10.25 -0.44 8.26
C MET A 60 11.44 -0.58 9.20
N LEU A 61 11.78 0.47 9.93
CA LEU A 61 12.87 0.41 10.90
C LEU A 61 12.38 0.41 12.34
N GLU A 62 11.07 0.30 12.54
CA GLU A 62 10.49 0.34 13.87
C GLU A 62 10.90 -0.86 14.72
N ASN A 63 10.94 -2.04 14.12
CA ASN A 63 11.30 -3.26 14.83
C ASN A 63 11.70 -4.33 13.82
N PRO A 64 12.29 -5.46 14.29
CA PRO A 64 12.74 -6.50 13.37
C PRO A 64 11.62 -7.12 12.56
N GLY A 65 10.42 -7.25 13.11
CA GLY A 65 9.29 -7.81 12.37
C GLY A 65 8.92 -6.95 11.18
N ASN A 66 8.91 -5.63 11.36
CA ASN A 66 8.63 -4.72 10.25
C ASN A 66 9.73 -4.77 9.20
N GLN A 67 10.98 -4.90 9.63
CA GLN A 67 12.10 -5.03 8.71
C GLN A 67 11.96 -6.29 7.86
N GLU A 68 11.49 -7.36 8.48
CA GLU A 68 11.31 -8.62 7.78
C GLU A 68 10.19 -8.50 6.74
N ILE A 69 9.09 -7.82 7.08
CA ILE A 69 8.01 -7.59 6.13
C ILE A 69 8.54 -6.84 4.91
N ALA A 70 9.28 -5.77 5.14
CA ALA A 70 9.85 -5.00 4.04
C ALA A 70 10.74 -5.87 3.17
N SER A 71 11.58 -6.66 3.80
CA SER A 71 12.50 -7.55 3.09
C SER A 71 11.75 -8.58 2.26
N ASN A 72 10.66 -9.13 2.80
CA ASN A 72 9.87 -10.15 2.11
C ASN A 72 9.26 -9.62 0.82
N TYR A 73 9.00 -8.33 0.75
CA TYR A 73 8.41 -7.72 -0.44
C TYR A 73 9.44 -6.94 -1.27
N GLY A 74 10.71 -7.14 -0.96
CA GLY A 74 11.80 -6.56 -1.75
C GLY A 74 11.96 -5.06 -1.58
N VAL A 75 11.48 -4.50 -0.47
CA VAL A 75 11.60 -3.07 -0.23
C VAL A 75 12.98 -2.77 0.33
N MET A 76 13.78 -2.02 -0.43
CA MET A 76 15.17 -1.75 -0.06
C MET A 76 15.43 -0.26 0.18
N SER A 77 14.46 0.58 -0.08
CA SER A 77 14.63 2.03 0.09
C SER A 77 13.29 2.65 0.42
N THR A 78 13.32 3.92 0.85
CA THR A 78 12.11 4.66 1.19
C THR A 78 12.14 6.03 0.54
N PRO A 79 11.00 6.57 0.19
CA PRO A 79 9.68 5.96 0.27
C PRO A 79 9.48 4.91 -0.82
N THR A 80 8.71 3.88 -0.52
CA THR A 80 8.31 2.87 -1.51
C THR A 80 6.86 2.51 -1.25
N LEU A 81 6.09 2.41 -2.31
CA LEU A 81 4.72 1.94 -2.24
C LEU A 81 4.65 0.53 -2.80
N VAL A 82 3.96 -0.35 -2.10
CA VAL A 82 3.64 -1.68 -2.62
C VAL A 82 2.13 -1.79 -2.62
N PHE A 83 1.59 -2.20 -3.75
CA PHE A 83 0.13 -2.33 -3.92
C PHE A 83 -0.25 -3.78 -3.74
N PHE A 84 -1.31 -3.99 -2.98
CA PHE A 84 -1.78 -5.33 -2.65
C PHE A 84 -3.23 -5.51 -3.09
N CYS A 85 -3.54 -6.72 -3.48
CA CYS A 85 -4.90 -7.10 -3.79
C CYS A 85 -5.14 -8.46 -3.16
N ASN A 86 -6.03 -8.50 -2.17
CA ASN A 86 -6.37 -9.74 -1.48
C ASN A 86 -5.12 -10.39 -0.86
N GLY A 87 -4.24 -9.56 -0.29
CA GLY A 87 -3.02 -10.02 0.35
C GLY A 87 -1.86 -10.32 -0.58
N ARG A 88 -2.04 -10.15 -1.89
CA ARG A 88 -0.98 -10.42 -2.86
C ARG A 88 -0.41 -9.12 -3.39
N PRO A 89 0.92 -9.01 -3.48
CA PRO A 89 1.51 -7.82 -4.10
C PRO A 89 1.23 -7.81 -5.60
N ILE A 90 0.73 -6.68 -6.10
CA ILE A 90 0.38 -6.54 -7.51
C ILE A 90 1.18 -5.46 -8.21
N GLY A 91 1.98 -4.71 -7.47
CA GLY A 91 2.81 -3.68 -8.08
C GLY A 91 3.61 -2.94 -7.03
N GLN A 92 4.56 -2.15 -7.48
CA GLN A 92 5.46 -1.45 -6.59
C GLN A 92 5.91 -0.15 -7.26
N ALA A 93 6.03 0.91 -6.48
CA ALA A 93 6.55 2.17 -6.95
C ALA A 93 7.62 2.63 -5.98
N VAL A 94 8.84 2.81 -6.47
CA VAL A 94 10.00 3.14 -5.65
C VAL A 94 10.30 4.63 -5.78
N GLY A 95 10.47 5.31 -4.65
CA GLY A 95 10.92 6.68 -4.63
C GLY A 95 9.81 7.69 -4.49
N PHE A 96 10.22 8.94 -4.36
CA PHE A 96 9.30 10.05 -4.23
C PHE A 96 8.47 10.21 -5.49
N MET A 97 7.20 10.55 -5.31
CA MET A 97 6.32 10.89 -6.42
C MET A 97 5.65 12.22 -6.13
N SER A 98 5.46 13.02 -7.18
CA SER A 98 4.64 14.21 -7.07
C SER A 98 3.18 13.82 -6.88
N GLU A 99 2.38 14.78 -6.48
CA GLU A 99 0.94 14.57 -6.34
C GLU A 99 0.34 14.05 -7.64
N GLU A 100 0.76 14.62 -8.76
CA GLU A 100 0.24 14.25 -10.06
C GLU A 100 0.62 12.82 -10.44
N ASP A 101 1.88 12.47 -10.21
CA ASP A 101 2.35 11.12 -10.52
C ASP A 101 1.68 10.08 -9.64
N LEU A 102 1.49 10.39 -8.38
CA LEU A 102 0.81 9.47 -7.47
C LEU A 102 -0.63 9.27 -7.92
N SER A 103 -1.32 10.35 -8.26
CA SER A 103 -2.70 10.27 -8.70
C SER A 103 -2.84 9.39 -9.93
N ARG A 104 -1.92 9.52 -10.87
CA ARG A 104 -1.92 8.71 -12.09
C ARG A 104 -1.69 7.24 -11.77
N THR A 105 -0.76 6.98 -10.86
CA THR A 105 -0.45 5.60 -10.45
C THR A 105 -1.64 4.96 -9.76
N LEU A 106 -2.25 5.67 -8.82
CA LEU A 106 -3.40 5.15 -8.10
C LEU A 106 -4.59 4.90 -9.03
N GLY A 107 -4.81 5.81 -9.96
CA GLY A 107 -5.87 5.63 -10.94
C GLY A 107 -5.67 4.40 -11.79
N SER A 108 -4.42 4.12 -12.16
CA SER A 108 -4.09 2.94 -12.94
C SER A 108 -4.35 1.67 -12.15
N VAL A 109 -3.93 1.64 -10.90
CA VAL A 109 -4.17 0.47 -10.04
C VAL A 109 -5.67 0.25 -9.86
N LEU A 110 -6.39 1.32 -9.56
CA LEU A 110 -7.82 1.22 -9.34
C LEU A 110 -8.56 0.76 -10.58
N GLY A 111 -8.13 1.21 -11.75
CA GLY A 111 -8.75 0.80 -13.01
C GLY A 111 -8.61 -0.68 -13.28
N ARG A 112 -7.48 -1.27 -12.87
CA ARG A 112 -7.23 -2.70 -13.07
C ARG A 112 -7.85 -3.57 -11.99
N TYR A 113 -7.90 -3.08 -10.76
CA TYR A 113 -8.27 -3.89 -9.59
C TYR A 113 -9.34 -3.18 -8.78
N LYS A 114 -10.48 -2.92 -9.41
CA LYS A 114 -11.57 -2.23 -8.73
C LYS A 114 -12.04 -2.98 -7.49
N SER A 115 -12.02 -4.31 -7.58
CA SER A 115 -12.43 -5.15 -6.47
C SER A 115 -11.56 -6.41 -6.47
N CYS A 116 -10.81 -6.57 -5.41
CA CYS A 116 -9.96 -7.74 -5.27
C CYS A 116 -10.78 -9.00 -5.06
N LEU A 117 -11.93 -8.86 -4.42
CA LEU A 117 -12.84 -9.99 -4.24
C LEU A 117 -13.37 -10.48 -5.58
N THR A 118 -13.70 -9.54 -6.47
CA THR A 118 -14.16 -9.90 -7.82
C THR A 118 -13.06 -10.64 -8.58
N GLN A 119 -11.81 -10.18 -8.46
CA GLN A 119 -10.68 -10.86 -9.08
C GLN A 119 -10.57 -12.30 -8.60
N SER A 120 -10.67 -12.49 -7.29
CA SER A 120 -10.61 -13.83 -6.71
C SER A 120 -11.74 -14.71 -7.22
N SER A 121 -12.94 -14.16 -7.35
CA SER A 121 -14.08 -14.90 -7.83
C SER A 121 -13.89 -15.35 -9.27
N ASP A 122 -13.33 -14.47 -10.09
CA ASP A 122 -13.05 -14.79 -11.48
C ASP A 122 -12.08 -15.96 -11.58
N LEU A 123 -11.02 -15.94 -10.77
CA LEU A 123 -10.06 -17.03 -10.76
C LEU A 123 -10.73 -18.35 -10.39
N ARG A 124 -11.61 -18.32 -9.42
CA ARG A 124 -12.31 -19.52 -9.00
C ARG A 124 -13.18 -20.08 -10.11
N SER A 125 -13.78 -19.21 -10.89
CA SER A 125 -14.60 -19.63 -12.01
C SER A 125 -13.82 -20.45 -13.01
N TYR A 126 -12.56 -20.13 -13.19
CA TYR A 126 -11.72 -20.86 -14.14
C TYR A 126 -11.26 -22.20 -13.61
N ILE A 127 -11.14 -22.32 -12.30
CA ILE A 127 -10.67 -23.55 -11.69
C ILE A 127 -11.76 -24.62 -11.68
N VAL A 128 -12.99 -24.19 -11.50
CA VAL A 128 -14.11 -25.09 -11.51
C VAL A 128 -14.53 -25.44 -12.91
#